data_a221687ab7168221e58ac1dcbaaee326
#
_entry.id   a221687ab7168221e58ac1dcbaaee326
#
_cell.length_a   1.000
_cell.length_b   1.000
_cell.length_c   1.000
_cell.angle_alpha   90.00
_cell.angle_beta   90.00
_cell.angle_gamma   90.00
#
_symmetry.space_group_name_H-M   'P 1'
#
loop_
_entity.id
_entity.type
_entity.pdbx_description
1 polymer ?
#
loop_
_entity_poly.entity_id
_entity_poly.type
_entity_poly.pdbx_seq_one_letter_code
_entity_poly.pdbx_strand_id
1 'polypeptide(L)'
;LCADFDDKNCTHGYKNDVLAFIPICREWRIPFSIERSRSGNGAHVWIFFDQPIPAYKARKLGNIILTEAMKRNGRITFDSYDRFFPNQDKVPEGGFGNLIALPLQGKARKAGNSVFVDDQFLPFQDQWAYLYNVRKIDEGTVDALLTQHQQEDFGTLVTSSENKPWEIPIIQDVTKEDFNGILIIHKSDRIYILLKSISDKVSNHLKHIAAFKNPEFYSKQAMRISTYNISRIICRA
;
A
#
# COMPACT_ATOMS: atom_id res chain seq x y z
N LEU A 1 -3.50 -9.79 6.58
CA LEU A 1 -3.29 -8.50 5.91
C LEU A 1 -4.35 -8.30 4.85
N CYS A 2 -4.86 -7.10 4.74
CA CYS A 2 -5.73 -6.70 3.65
C CYS A 2 -5.23 -5.40 3.02
N ALA A 3 -5.10 -5.37 1.70
CA ALA A 3 -4.91 -4.14 0.93
C ALA A 3 -6.27 -3.67 0.42
N ASP A 4 -6.63 -2.44 0.74
CA ASP A 4 -7.89 -1.83 0.39
C ASP A 4 -7.73 -0.92 -0.83
N PHE A 5 -8.48 -1.22 -1.90
CA PHE A 5 -8.53 -0.46 -3.14
C PHE A 5 -9.95 0.06 -3.33
N ASP A 6 -10.14 1.37 -3.17
CA ASP A 6 -11.44 2.03 -3.22
C ASP A 6 -11.50 3.05 -4.36
N ASP A 7 -12.43 2.86 -5.29
CA ASP A 7 -12.59 3.74 -6.45
C ASP A 7 -13.65 4.82 -6.18
N LYS A 8 -13.20 5.91 -5.61
CA LYS A 8 -14.06 7.06 -5.26
C LYS A 8 -14.72 7.71 -6.46
N ASN A 9 -14.12 7.57 -7.65
CA ASN A 9 -14.58 8.22 -8.88
C ASN A 9 -15.38 7.29 -9.79
N CYS A 10 -15.61 6.03 -9.39
CA CYS A 10 -16.31 5.01 -10.17
C CYS A 10 -15.74 4.79 -11.58
N THR A 11 -14.45 4.96 -11.76
CA THR A 11 -13.73 4.79 -13.03
C THR A 11 -13.29 3.35 -13.28
N HIS A 12 -13.54 2.46 -12.30
CA HIS A 12 -13.04 1.09 -12.25
C HIS A 12 -11.51 0.97 -12.26
N GLY A 13 -10.80 2.05 -11.95
CA GLY A 13 -9.34 2.11 -11.86
C GLY A 13 -8.76 1.14 -10.83
N TYR A 14 -9.51 0.82 -9.77
CA TYR A 14 -9.12 -0.15 -8.76
C TYR A 14 -8.77 -1.53 -9.33
N LYS A 15 -9.41 -1.94 -10.43
CA LYS A 15 -9.11 -3.23 -11.08
C LYS A 15 -7.69 -3.25 -11.64
N ASN A 16 -7.27 -2.15 -12.28
CA ASN A 16 -5.92 -2.04 -12.81
C ASN A 16 -4.88 -2.06 -11.69
N ASP A 17 -5.17 -1.39 -10.57
CA ASP A 17 -4.28 -1.35 -9.41
C ASP A 17 -4.17 -2.73 -8.75
N VAL A 18 -5.28 -3.46 -8.60
CA VAL A 18 -5.26 -4.84 -8.12
C VAL A 18 -4.48 -5.74 -9.08
N LEU A 19 -4.73 -5.62 -10.40
CA LEU A 19 -4.03 -6.41 -11.43
C LEU A 19 -2.54 -6.07 -11.55
N ALA A 20 -2.09 -4.96 -11.01
CA ALA A 20 -0.68 -4.64 -10.86
C ALA A 20 -0.07 -5.23 -9.58
N PHE A 21 -0.86 -5.32 -8.52
CA PHE A 21 -0.43 -5.83 -7.21
C PHE A 21 -0.29 -7.36 -7.20
N ILE A 22 -1.26 -8.09 -7.74
CA ILE A 22 -1.31 -9.56 -7.64
C ILE A 22 -0.21 -10.32 -8.41
N PRO A 23 0.37 -9.85 -9.53
CA PRO A 23 1.49 -10.52 -10.19
C PRO A 23 2.72 -10.64 -9.28
N ILE A 24 2.97 -9.64 -8.43
CA ILE A 24 4.06 -9.67 -7.46
C ILE A 24 3.80 -10.77 -6.42
N CYS A 25 2.56 -10.86 -5.92
CA CYS A 25 2.19 -11.93 -5.01
C CYS A 25 2.43 -13.31 -5.62
N ARG A 26 2.07 -13.50 -6.89
CA ARG A 26 2.29 -14.78 -7.60
C ARG A 26 3.75 -15.13 -7.74
N GLU A 27 4.54 -14.18 -8.21
CA GLU A 27 5.98 -14.39 -8.41
C GLU A 27 6.68 -14.74 -7.10
N TRP A 28 6.34 -14.04 -6.02
CA TRP A 28 6.88 -14.30 -4.70
C TRP A 28 6.19 -15.45 -3.96
N ARG A 29 5.27 -16.16 -4.63
CA ARG A 29 4.52 -17.29 -4.08
C ARG A 29 3.73 -16.95 -2.82
N ILE A 30 3.27 -15.71 -2.72
CA ILE A 30 2.41 -15.24 -1.63
C ILE A 30 0.97 -15.58 -1.98
N PRO A 31 0.28 -16.45 -1.20
CA PRO A 31 -1.14 -16.72 -1.40
C PRO A 31 -1.96 -15.46 -1.16
N PHE A 32 -2.91 -15.18 -2.05
CA PHE A 32 -3.82 -14.04 -1.91
C PHE A 32 -5.24 -14.42 -2.34
N SER A 33 -6.19 -13.60 -1.93
CA SER A 33 -7.60 -13.68 -2.34
C SER A 33 -8.12 -12.30 -2.67
N ILE A 34 -8.84 -12.17 -3.76
CA ILE A 34 -9.48 -10.90 -4.13
C ILE A 34 -10.93 -10.93 -3.68
N GLU A 35 -11.37 -9.92 -2.97
CA GLU A 35 -12.76 -9.69 -2.60
C GLU A 35 -13.27 -8.44 -3.29
N ARG A 36 -14.42 -8.50 -3.95
CA ARG A 36 -15.14 -7.30 -4.35
C ARG A 36 -15.65 -6.61 -3.09
N SER A 37 -15.39 -5.32 -2.92
CA SER A 37 -15.79 -4.57 -1.73
C SER A 37 -17.29 -4.56 -1.51
N ARG A 38 -17.72 -4.18 -0.33
CA ARG A 38 -19.16 -4.10 0.04
C ARG A 38 -19.94 -3.14 -0.86
N SER A 39 -19.34 -2.05 -1.29
CA SER A 39 -19.95 -1.07 -2.19
C SER A 39 -20.04 -1.56 -3.63
N GLY A 40 -19.20 -2.50 -4.03
CA GLY A 40 -19.01 -2.94 -5.42
C GLY A 40 -18.03 -2.05 -6.21
N ASN A 41 -17.62 -0.90 -5.68
CA ASN A 41 -16.75 0.08 -6.34
C ASN A 41 -15.30 0.01 -5.85
N GLY A 42 -14.86 -1.15 -5.43
CA GLY A 42 -13.51 -1.37 -4.94
C GLY A 42 -13.23 -2.85 -4.75
N ALA A 43 -12.04 -3.16 -4.27
CA ALA A 43 -11.63 -4.52 -3.96
C ALA A 43 -10.70 -4.54 -2.74
N HIS A 44 -10.73 -5.65 -2.04
CA HIS A 44 -9.78 -6.00 -1.00
C HIS A 44 -8.90 -7.13 -1.49
N VAL A 45 -7.58 -7.00 -1.36
CA VAL A 45 -6.65 -8.12 -1.56
C VAL A 45 -6.22 -8.64 -0.20
N TRP A 46 -6.67 -9.85 0.11
CA TRP A 46 -6.43 -10.52 1.38
C TRP A 46 -5.21 -11.43 1.30
N ILE A 47 -4.33 -11.35 2.29
CA ILE A 47 -3.25 -12.31 2.55
C ILE A 47 -3.50 -12.90 3.94
N PHE A 48 -3.74 -14.20 3.99
CA PHE A 48 -4.03 -14.92 5.22
C PHE A 48 -2.75 -15.57 5.75
N PHE A 49 -2.55 -15.50 7.06
CA PHE A 49 -1.43 -16.12 7.75
C PHE A 49 -1.90 -17.39 8.45
N ASP A 50 -1.03 -18.40 8.53
CA ASP A 50 -1.31 -19.64 9.22
C ASP A 50 -1.34 -19.47 10.75
N GLN A 51 -0.53 -18.53 11.27
CA GLN A 51 -0.48 -18.11 12.65
C GLN A 51 -0.57 -16.58 12.77
N PRO A 52 -0.94 -16.04 13.95
CA PRO A 52 -0.85 -14.60 14.18
C PRO A 52 0.59 -14.10 14.05
N ILE A 53 0.78 -13.04 13.25
CA ILE A 53 2.09 -12.37 13.12
C ILE A 53 1.99 -10.91 13.58
N PRO A 54 3.12 -10.29 13.97
CA PRO A 54 3.14 -8.87 14.32
C PRO A 54 2.60 -7.99 13.18
N ALA A 55 1.76 -7.02 13.52
CA ALA A 55 1.11 -6.13 12.55
C ALA A 55 2.12 -5.38 11.67
N TYR A 56 3.26 -4.97 12.24
CA TYR A 56 4.32 -4.30 11.48
C TYR A 56 4.92 -5.18 10.38
N LYS A 57 5.09 -6.51 10.63
CA LYS A 57 5.59 -7.45 9.62
C LYS A 57 4.60 -7.58 8.46
N ALA A 58 3.32 -7.75 8.78
CA ALA A 58 2.26 -7.82 7.77
C ALA A 58 2.23 -6.55 6.89
N ARG A 59 2.33 -5.36 7.51
CA ARG A 59 2.35 -4.11 6.76
C ARG A 59 3.62 -3.93 5.94
N LYS A 60 4.78 -4.33 6.46
CA LYS A 60 6.03 -4.34 5.67
C LYS A 60 5.89 -5.21 4.44
N LEU A 61 5.35 -6.42 4.58
CA LEU A 61 5.08 -7.29 3.43
C LEU A 61 4.20 -6.58 2.39
N GLY A 62 3.09 -5.98 2.80
CA GLY A 62 2.24 -5.21 1.90
C GLY A 62 2.98 -4.07 1.20
N ASN A 63 3.80 -3.32 1.94
CA ASN A 63 4.58 -2.20 1.41
C ASN A 63 5.60 -2.62 0.35
N ILE A 64 6.34 -3.72 0.58
CA ILE A 64 7.32 -4.19 -0.43
C ILE A 64 6.61 -4.68 -1.69
N ILE A 65 5.47 -5.36 -1.58
CA ILE A 65 4.65 -5.77 -2.73
C ILE A 65 4.19 -4.54 -3.52
N LEU A 66 3.63 -3.55 -2.83
CA LEU A 66 3.13 -2.32 -3.45
C LEU A 66 4.27 -1.54 -4.14
N THR A 67 5.42 -1.43 -3.47
CA THR A 67 6.61 -0.75 -4.00
C THR A 67 7.10 -1.43 -5.27
N GLU A 68 7.20 -2.76 -5.28
CA GLU A 68 7.62 -3.50 -6.45
C GLU A 68 6.62 -3.40 -7.61
N ALA A 69 5.31 -3.43 -7.31
CA ALA A 69 4.27 -3.22 -8.29
C ALA A 69 4.35 -1.83 -8.94
N MET A 70 4.62 -0.79 -8.15
CA MET A 70 4.84 0.58 -8.66
C MET A 70 6.09 0.68 -9.55
N LYS A 71 7.18 0.01 -9.18
CA LYS A 71 8.41 -0.01 -9.99
C LYS A 71 8.18 -0.63 -11.37
N ARG A 72 7.48 -1.74 -11.42
CA ARG A 72 7.21 -2.47 -12.68
C ARG A 72 6.23 -1.76 -13.58
N ASN A 73 5.24 -1.12 -12.99
CA ASN A 73 4.17 -0.42 -13.69
C ASN A 73 4.25 1.08 -13.43
N GLY A 74 5.24 1.75 -14.01
CA GLY A 74 5.45 3.19 -13.83
C GLY A 74 4.30 4.10 -14.28
N ARG A 75 3.23 3.55 -14.84
CA ARG A 75 1.98 4.25 -15.21
C ARG A 75 0.87 4.08 -14.18
N ILE A 76 1.04 3.19 -13.20
CA ILE A 76 0.04 2.93 -12.17
C ILE A 76 0.34 3.81 -10.98
N THR A 77 -0.60 4.67 -10.66
CA THR A 77 -0.48 5.64 -9.58
C THR A 77 -0.98 5.10 -8.25
N PHE A 78 -1.66 3.96 -8.27
CA PHE A 78 -2.40 3.40 -7.12
C PHE A 78 -3.33 4.44 -6.48
N ASP A 79 -3.99 5.25 -7.30
CA ASP A 79 -4.94 6.26 -6.83
C ASP A 79 -6.13 5.64 -6.09
N SER A 80 -6.45 4.38 -6.41
CA SER A 80 -7.49 3.64 -5.70
C SER A 80 -6.99 3.00 -4.39
N TYR A 81 -5.66 2.87 -4.19
CA TYR A 81 -5.14 2.31 -2.94
C TYR A 81 -5.41 3.25 -1.77
N ASP A 82 -6.22 2.80 -0.80
CA ASP A 82 -6.51 3.58 0.41
C ASP A 82 -5.55 3.25 1.55
N ARG A 83 -5.47 1.98 1.95
CA ARG A 83 -4.64 1.56 3.08
C ARG A 83 -4.45 0.05 3.19
N PHE A 84 -3.56 -0.34 4.10
CA PHE A 84 -3.50 -1.70 4.61
C PHE A 84 -4.29 -1.83 5.92
N PHE A 85 -4.85 -3.04 6.14
CA PHE A 85 -5.36 -3.46 7.44
C PHE A 85 -4.53 -4.65 7.95
N PRO A 86 -3.96 -4.57 9.16
CA PRO A 86 -3.97 -3.43 10.08
C PRO A 86 -3.19 -2.24 9.50
N ASN A 87 -3.61 -1.00 9.84
CA ASN A 87 -2.89 0.21 9.43
C ASN A 87 -2.00 0.79 10.55
N GLN A 88 -1.93 0.13 11.69
CA GLN A 88 -1.15 0.53 12.85
C GLN A 88 -0.47 -0.68 13.50
N ASP A 89 0.65 -0.48 14.19
CA ASP A 89 1.41 -1.56 14.83
C ASP A 89 0.84 -1.95 16.18
N LYS A 90 0.26 -0.99 16.89
CA LYS A 90 -0.33 -1.19 18.22
C LYS A 90 -1.72 -0.58 18.28
N VAL A 91 -2.61 -1.27 18.97
CA VAL A 91 -3.91 -0.72 19.32
C VAL A 91 -3.74 0.14 20.56
N PRO A 92 -4.25 1.39 20.57
CA PRO A 92 -4.25 2.20 21.78
C PRO A 92 -4.98 1.49 22.92
N GLU A 93 -4.51 1.67 24.15
CA GLU A 93 -5.14 1.09 25.33
C GLU A 93 -6.63 1.50 25.40
N GLY A 94 -7.51 0.53 25.55
CA GLY A 94 -8.98 0.73 25.51
C GLY A 94 -9.57 1.02 24.11
N GLY A 95 -8.78 0.93 23.02
CA GLY A 95 -9.24 1.14 21.64
C GLY A 95 -9.44 -0.16 20.86
N PHE A 96 -10.27 -0.10 19.83
CA PHE A 96 -10.50 -1.24 18.93
C PHE A 96 -9.57 -1.28 17.70
N GLY A 97 -8.71 -0.28 17.51
CA GLY A 97 -7.95 -0.14 16.29
C GLY A 97 -8.82 0.20 15.07
N ASN A 98 -8.28 0.00 13.87
CA ASN A 98 -9.05 0.21 12.65
C ASN A 98 -9.77 -1.09 12.26
N LEU A 99 -11.07 -0.96 12.05
CA LEU A 99 -11.92 -2.06 11.66
C LEU A 99 -12.05 -2.13 10.14
N ILE A 100 -12.03 -3.34 9.61
CA ILE A 100 -12.40 -3.63 8.22
C ILE A 100 -13.65 -4.48 8.19
N ALA A 101 -14.50 -4.26 7.20
CA ALA A 101 -15.66 -5.08 6.97
C ALA A 101 -15.23 -6.49 6.52
N LEU A 102 -15.67 -7.52 7.23
CA LEU A 102 -15.41 -8.90 6.84
C LEU A 102 -16.11 -9.25 5.53
N PRO A 103 -15.53 -10.16 4.72
CA PRO A 103 -16.16 -10.69 3.53
C PRO A 103 -17.49 -11.40 3.78
N LEU A 104 -18.23 -11.63 2.74
CA LEU A 104 -19.47 -12.43 2.70
C LEU A 104 -20.63 -11.85 3.52
N GLN A 105 -20.69 -10.53 3.68
CA GLN A 105 -21.79 -9.87 4.38
C GLN A 105 -23.13 -10.13 3.68
N GLY A 106 -24.11 -10.63 4.43
CA GLY A 106 -25.36 -11.16 3.89
C GLY A 106 -26.12 -10.22 2.94
N LYS A 107 -26.21 -8.92 3.28
CA LYS A 107 -26.91 -7.92 2.46
C LYS A 107 -26.11 -7.60 1.17
N ALA A 108 -24.82 -7.37 1.27
CA ALA A 108 -23.95 -7.05 0.13
C ALA A 108 -23.79 -8.25 -0.80
N ARG A 109 -23.67 -9.46 -0.25
CA ARG A 109 -23.55 -10.71 -1.01
C ARG A 109 -24.77 -10.96 -1.91
N LYS A 110 -25.98 -10.63 -1.46
CA LYS A 110 -27.19 -10.75 -2.29
C LYS A 110 -27.15 -9.83 -3.52
N ALA A 111 -26.40 -8.73 -3.44
CA ALA A 111 -26.17 -7.81 -4.54
C ALA A 111 -24.91 -8.15 -5.36
N GLY A 112 -24.26 -9.31 -5.10
CA GLY A 112 -23.03 -9.72 -5.78
C GLY A 112 -21.77 -9.01 -5.28
N ASN A 113 -21.83 -8.31 -4.13
CA ASN A 113 -20.72 -7.62 -3.50
C ASN A 113 -20.27 -8.35 -2.23
N SER A 114 -19.14 -7.95 -1.66
CA SER A 114 -18.53 -8.62 -0.50
C SER A 114 -18.31 -10.12 -0.76
N VAL A 115 -17.87 -10.46 -1.97
CA VAL A 115 -17.67 -11.84 -2.47
C VAL A 115 -16.26 -12.00 -2.99
N PHE A 116 -15.68 -13.17 -2.82
CA PHE A 116 -14.40 -13.52 -3.44
C PHE A 116 -14.58 -13.70 -4.94
N VAL A 117 -13.63 -13.19 -5.68
CA VAL A 117 -13.63 -13.15 -7.15
C VAL A 117 -12.28 -13.66 -7.69
N ASP A 118 -12.30 -14.10 -8.93
CA ASP A 118 -11.09 -14.43 -9.69
C ASP A 118 -10.39 -13.17 -10.24
N ASP A 119 -9.34 -13.36 -11.05
CA ASP A 119 -8.58 -12.28 -11.69
C ASP A 119 -9.38 -11.49 -12.74
N GLN A 120 -10.47 -12.05 -13.24
CA GLN A 120 -11.41 -11.38 -14.14
C GLN A 120 -12.52 -10.68 -13.35
N PHE A 121 -12.41 -10.68 -12.03
CA PHE A 121 -13.41 -10.15 -11.11
C PHE A 121 -14.77 -10.86 -11.20
N LEU A 122 -14.78 -12.14 -11.61
CA LEU A 122 -15.97 -12.98 -11.60
C LEU A 122 -16.09 -13.70 -10.26
N PRO A 123 -17.27 -13.69 -9.63
CA PRO A 123 -17.47 -14.35 -8.34
C PRO A 123 -17.31 -15.88 -8.45
N PHE A 124 -16.65 -16.49 -7.46
CA PHE A 124 -16.65 -17.93 -7.30
C PHE A 124 -18.06 -18.43 -7.00
N GLN A 125 -18.45 -19.56 -7.56
CA GLN A 125 -19.80 -20.12 -7.36
C GLN A 125 -20.07 -20.48 -5.91
N ASP A 126 -19.17 -21.21 -5.28
CA ASP A 126 -19.24 -21.54 -3.86
C ASP A 126 -18.21 -20.72 -3.07
N GLN A 127 -18.68 -19.65 -2.47
CA GLN A 127 -17.88 -18.72 -1.69
C GLN A 127 -17.35 -19.35 -0.39
N TRP A 128 -18.11 -20.28 0.19
CA TRP A 128 -17.72 -20.94 1.43
C TRP A 128 -16.68 -22.03 1.19
N ALA A 129 -16.86 -22.83 0.14
CA ALA A 129 -15.84 -23.77 -0.30
C ALA A 129 -14.54 -23.06 -0.69
N TYR A 130 -14.63 -21.91 -1.36
CA TYR A 130 -13.45 -21.08 -1.66
C TYR A 130 -12.74 -20.66 -0.37
N LEU A 131 -13.45 -20.05 0.57
CA LEU A 131 -12.89 -19.56 1.83
C LEU A 131 -12.29 -20.68 2.67
N TYR A 132 -12.92 -21.86 2.70
CA TYR A 132 -12.41 -23.03 3.41
C TYR A 132 -11.05 -23.49 2.86
N ASN A 133 -10.85 -23.39 1.55
CA ASN A 133 -9.62 -23.83 0.86
C ASN A 133 -8.58 -22.72 0.66
N VAL A 134 -8.77 -21.55 1.24
CA VAL A 134 -7.82 -20.43 1.12
C VAL A 134 -6.46 -20.83 1.66
N ARG A 135 -5.44 -20.64 0.83
CA ARG A 135 -4.05 -20.86 1.24
C ARG A 135 -3.59 -19.76 2.18
N LYS A 136 -2.72 -20.14 3.10
CA LYS A 136 -2.13 -19.24 4.10
C LYS A 136 -0.61 -19.20 3.92
N ILE A 137 0.01 -18.12 4.35
CA ILE A 137 1.46 -17.94 4.35
C ILE A 137 1.98 -18.05 5.79
N ASP A 138 3.10 -18.72 5.97
CA ASP A 138 3.78 -18.85 7.27
C ASP A 138 4.69 -17.65 7.57
N GLU A 139 4.98 -17.42 8.85
CA GLU A 139 5.83 -16.30 9.29
C GLU A 139 7.27 -16.41 8.76
N GLY A 140 7.81 -17.61 8.65
CA GLY A 140 9.17 -17.83 8.14
C GLY A 140 9.33 -17.38 6.69
N THR A 141 8.33 -17.67 5.85
CA THR A 141 8.28 -17.18 4.46
C THR A 141 8.17 -15.65 4.43
N VAL A 142 7.38 -15.05 5.31
CA VAL A 142 7.29 -13.58 5.43
C VAL A 142 8.65 -12.99 5.80
N ASP A 143 9.34 -13.54 6.79
CA ASP A 143 10.66 -13.05 7.23
C ASP A 143 11.72 -13.19 6.14
N ALA A 144 11.70 -14.28 5.37
CA ALA A 144 12.58 -14.46 4.22
C ALA A 144 12.35 -13.40 3.14
N LEU A 145 11.08 -13.13 2.79
CA LEU A 145 10.73 -12.07 1.84
C LEU A 145 11.13 -10.69 2.33
N LEU A 146 10.89 -10.39 3.61
CA LEU A 146 11.30 -9.12 4.20
C LEU A 146 12.81 -8.95 4.19
N THR A 147 13.58 -10.00 4.46
CA THR A 147 15.04 -9.98 4.41
C THR A 147 15.56 -9.79 2.99
N GLN A 148 14.98 -10.51 2.01
CA GLN A 148 15.36 -10.42 0.61
C GLN A 148 15.12 -9.02 0.02
N HIS A 149 14.05 -8.36 0.45
CA HIS A 149 13.63 -7.04 -0.06
C HIS A 149 13.89 -5.89 0.91
N GLN A 150 14.75 -6.09 1.94
CA GLN A 150 15.06 -5.06 2.95
C GLN A 150 15.64 -3.77 2.37
N GLN A 151 16.35 -3.83 1.25
CA GLN A 151 16.90 -2.65 0.58
C GLN A 151 15.85 -1.83 -0.18
N GLU A 152 14.63 -2.34 -0.27
CA GLU A 152 13.52 -1.73 -1.03
C GLU A 152 12.49 -1.04 -0.13
N ASP A 153 12.73 -0.99 1.17
CA ASP A 153 11.78 -0.45 2.16
C ASP A 153 11.77 1.10 2.16
N PHE A 154 11.09 1.67 1.16
CA PHE A 154 10.90 3.11 1.01
C PHE A 154 9.82 3.70 1.95
N GLY A 155 9.41 3.02 2.99
CA GLY A 155 8.25 3.48 3.75
C GLY A 155 8.28 3.28 5.24
N THR A 156 9.21 2.52 5.76
CA THR A 156 9.30 2.33 7.20
C THR A 156 10.23 3.38 7.78
N LEU A 157 9.67 4.51 8.16
CA LEU A 157 10.32 5.32 9.19
C LEU A 157 10.47 4.42 10.41
N VAL A 158 11.67 3.89 10.58
CA VAL A 158 12.09 3.22 11.80
C VAL A 158 11.98 4.28 12.90
N THR A 159 10.88 4.26 13.63
CA THR A 159 10.77 4.99 14.90
C THR A 159 11.54 4.20 15.95
N SER A 160 12.84 4.03 15.74
CA SER A 160 13.78 3.65 16.77
C SER A 160 14.59 4.89 17.08
N SER A 161 14.16 5.64 18.00
CA SER A 161 14.81 6.63 18.86
C SER A 161 13.96 7.89 19.00
N GLU A 162 14.10 8.54 20.11
CA GLU A 162 13.42 9.77 20.56
C GLU A 162 13.66 11.01 19.67
N ASN A 163 14.27 10.85 18.49
CA ASN A 163 14.51 11.93 17.56
C ASN A 163 13.29 12.21 16.70
N LYS A 164 12.88 13.45 16.68
CA LYS A 164 11.77 13.94 15.88
C LYS A 164 12.04 13.63 14.40
N PRO A 165 11.04 13.17 13.59
CA PRO A 165 11.24 12.75 12.21
C PRO A 165 11.90 13.76 11.28
N TRP A 166 11.89 15.05 11.64
CA TRP A 166 12.53 16.15 10.92
C TRP A 166 14.00 16.39 11.28
N GLU A 167 14.52 15.70 12.30
CA GLU A 167 15.92 15.79 12.76
C GLU A 167 16.80 14.68 12.14
N ILE A 168 16.23 13.79 11.33
CA ILE A 168 17.02 12.75 10.63
C ILE A 168 17.76 13.43 9.49
N PRO A 169 19.09 13.52 9.53
CA PRO A 169 19.85 14.09 8.41
C PRO A 169 19.65 13.23 7.16
N ILE A 170 19.41 13.86 6.03
CA ILE A 170 19.37 13.22 4.72
C ILE A 170 20.79 12.78 4.40
N ILE A 171 21.11 11.50 4.63
CA ILE A 171 22.49 10.98 4.68
C ILE A 171 23.01 10.58 3.29
N GLN A 172 22.49 11.09 2.20
CA GLN A 172 23.11 10.81 0.90
C GLN A 172 23.30 12.10 0.13
N ASP A 173 24.55 12.56 0.08
CA ASP A 173 24.94 13.64 -0.81
C ASP A 173 24.72 13.21 -2.26
N VAL A 174 23.86 13.94 -2.95
CA VAL A 174 23.66 13.78 -4.39
C VAL A 174 24.81 14.47 -5.10
N THR A 175 25.54 13.73 -5.92
CA THR A 175 26.68 14.22 -6.69
C THR A 175 26.31 14.42 -8.16
N LYS A 176 27.16 15.09 -8.93
CA LYS A 176 26.94 15.28 -10.38
C LYS A 176 26.88 13.95 -11.14
N GLU A 177 27.53 12.92 -10.64
CA GLU A 177 27.58 11.58 -11.24
C GLU A 177 26.25 10.82 -11.13
N ASP A 178 25.38 11.26 -10.21
CA ASP A 178 24.05 10.70 -10.04
C ASP A 178 23.06 11.18 -11.13
N PHE A 179 23.49 12.06 -12.04
CA PHE A 179 22.67 12.56 -13.13
C PHE A 179 23.16 12.02 -14.49
N ASN A 180 22.23 11.42 -15.24
CA ASN A 180 22.50 10.88 -16.57
C ASN A 180 22.23 11.94 -17.66
N GLY A 181 23.10 12.97 -17.73
CA GLY A 181 22.99 14.02 -18.75
C GLY A 181 22.25 15.27 -18.28
N ILE A 182 21.40 15.86 -19.15
CA ILE A 182 20.69 17.12 -18.89
C ILE A 182 19.43 16.84 -18.10
N LEU A 183 19.29 17.47 -16.94
CA LEU A 183 18.08 17.44 -16.14
C LEU A 183 17.01 18.34 -16.80
N ILE A 184 15.93 17.72 -17.27
CA ILE A 184 14.79 18.44 -17.86
C ILE A 184 13.71 18.56 -16.79
N ILE A 185 13.38 19.80 -16.46
CA ILE A 185 12.33 20.14 -15.48
C ILE A 185 11.25 20.95 -16.21
N HIS A 186 10.03 20.43 -16.19
CA HIS A 186 8.85 21.18 -16.65
C HIS A 186 8.09 21.73 -15.45
N LYS A 187 7.93 23.05 -15.39
CA LYS A 187 7.09 23.73 -14.40
C LYS A 187 5.76 24.08 -15.03
N SER A 188 4.68 23.53 -14.47
CA SER A 188 3.30 23.85 -14.84
C SER A 188 2.50 24.08 -13.55
N ASP A 189 1.36 23.41 -13.39
CA ASP A 189 0.62 23.27 -12.13
C ASP A 189 1.42 22.52 -11.07
N ARG A 190 2.37 21.70 -11.53
CA ARG A 190 3.31 20.90 -10.73
C ARG A 190 4.70 20.96 -11.36
N ILE A 191 5.67 20.40 -10.65
CA ILE A 191 7.03 20.21 -11.16
C ILE A 191 7.13 18.78 -11.70
N TYR A 192 7.42 18.65 -12.99
CA TYR A 192 7.63 17.37 -13.66
C TYR A 192 9.12 17.20 -13.96
N ILE A 193 9.66 16.07 -13.53
CA ILE A 193 11.07 15.72 -13.75
C ILE A 193 11.15 14.45 -14.58
N LEU A 194 11.91 14.47 -15.66
CA LEU A 194 12.06 13.33 -16.54
C LEU A 194 12.93 12.25 -15.87
N LEU A 195 12.33 11.13 -15.47
CA LEU A 195 13.02 10.06 -14.73
C LEU A 195 14.21 9.46 -15.46
N LYS A 196 14.23 9.49 -16.80
CA LYS A 196 15.36 8.96 -17.60
C LYS A 196 16.66 9.73 -17.41
N SER A 197 16.59 10.96 -16.90
CA SER A 197 17.76 11.83 -16.69
C SER A 197 18.33 11.83 -15.29
N ILE A 198 17.73 11.05 -14.38
CA ILE A 198 18.13 10.99 -12.98
C ILE A 198 18.29 9.53 -12.55
N SER A 199 19.23 9.28 -11.63
CA SER A 199 19.37 7.99 -10.97
C SER A 199 18.24 7.76 -9.96
N ASP A 200 18.02 6.51 -9.59
CA ASP A 200 17.04 6.15 -8.54
C ASP A 200 17.38 6.85 -7.21
N LYS A 201 18.65 7.04 -6.91
CA LYS A 201 19.15 7.77 -5.75
C LYS A 201 18.64 9.22 -5.75
N VAL A 202 18.79 9.94 -6.88
CA VAL A 202 18.28 11.31 -7.04
C VAL A 202 16.76 11.34 -6.96
N SER A 203 16.08 10.42 -7.63
CA SER A 203 14.61 10.32 -7.57
C SER A 203 14.13 10.17 -6.14
N ASN A 204 14.74 9.30 -5.37
CA ASN A 204 14.39 9.07 -3.98
C ASN A 204 14.70 10.30 -3.09
N HIS A 205 15.86 10.93 -3.31
CA HIS A 205 16.23 12.16 -2.60
C HIS A 205 15.21 13.28 -2.85
N LEU A 206 14.80 13.47 -4.11
CA LEU A 206 13.77 14.46 -4.46
C LEU A 206 12.40 14.15 -3.84
N LYS A 207 12.01 12.87 -3.82
CA LYS A 207 10.78 12.45 -3.12
C LYS A 207 10.84 12.75 -1.63
N HIS A 208 11.98 12.52 -0.98
CA HIS A 208 12.17 12.85 0.44
C HIS A 208 12.12 14.36 0.71
N ILE A 209 12.72 15.18 -0.16
CA ILE A 209 12.66 16.65 -0.04
C ILE A 209 11.24 17.17 -0.25
N ALA A 210 10.53 16.63 -1.24
CA ALA A 210 9.21 17.10 -1.62
C ALA A 210 8.10 16.56 -0.71
N ALA A 211 8.32 15.42 -0.08
CA ALA A 211 7.31 14.72 0.71
C ALA A 211 7.55 14.91 2.21
N PHE A 212 6.60 15.48 2.90
CA PHE A 212 6.59 15.52 4.36
C PHE A 212 5.25 15.04 4.91
N LYS A 213 5.30 14.48 6.12
CA LYS A 213 4.08 14.03 6.79
C LYS A 213 3.14 15.21 6.98
N ASN A 214 1.90 15.07 6.53
CA ASN A 214 0.87 16.08 6.74
C ASN A 214 0.47 16.12 8.23
N PRO A 215 0.83 17.17 9.00
CA PRO A 215 0.51 17.24 10.41
C PRO A 215 -0.99 17.20 10.68
N GLU A 216 -1.79 17.78 9.79
CA GLU A 216 -3.24 17.80 9.90
C GLU A 216 -3.83 16.40 9.78
N PHE A 217 -3.34 15.60 8.83
CA PHE A 217 -3.76 14.20 8.68
C PHE A 217 -3.51 13.42 9.97
N TYR A 218 -2.27 13.48 10.49
CA TYR A 218 -1.90 12.72 11.68
C TYR A 218 -2.57 13.24 12.97
N SER A 219 -2.78 14.55 13.08
CA SER A 219 -3.53 15.12 14.19
C SER A 219 -4.99 14.64 14.20
N LYS A 220 -5.68 14.68 13.06
CA LYS A 220 -7.05 14.19 12.95
C LYS A 220 -7.13 12.68 13.14
N GLN A 221 -6.15 11.92 12.67
CA GLN A 221 -6.06 10.48 12.89
C GLN A 221 -5.92 10.16 14.39
N ALA A 222 -5.06 10.89 15.10
CA ALA A 222 -4.87 10.73 16.56
C ALA A 222 -6.16 11.05 17.33
N MET A 223 -6.91 12.06 16.90
CA MET A 223 -8.20 12.44 17.48
C MET A 223 -9.37 11.57 17.00
N ARG A 224 -9.14 10.55 16.16
CA ARG A 224 -10.15 9.68 15.56
C ARG A 224 -11.19 10.44 14.71
N ILE A 225 -10.83 11.60 14.17
CA ILE A 225 -11.65 12.39 13.26
C ILE A 225 -11.41 11.88 11.84
N SER A 226 -12.45 11.92 11.00
CA SER A 226 -12.32 11.54 9.60
C SER A 226 -11.19 12.30 8.90
N THR A 227 -10.29 11.58 8.26
CA THR A 227 -9.21 12.12 7.42
C THR A 227 -9.60 12.14 5.94
N TYR A 228 -10.88 11.97 5.64
CA TYR A 228 -11.41 12.05 4.28
C TYR A 228 -10.99 13.37 3.64
N ASN A 229 -10.51 13.33 2.42
CA ASN A 229 -9.95 14.47 1.66
C ASN A 229 -8.64 15.08 2.23
N ILE A 230 -7.98 14.46 3.18
CA ILE A 230 -6.71 14.95 3.68
C ILE A 230 -5.61 13.99 3.23
N SER A 231 -4.68 14.48 2.42
CA SER A 231 -3.52 13.68 2.01
C SER A 231 -2.60 13.39 3.19
N ARG A 232 -2.10 12.14 3.26
CA ARG A 232 -1.08 11.76 4.26
C ARG A 232 0.24 12.47 4.05
N ILE A 233 0.53 12.81 2.80
CA ILE A 233 1.78 13.40 2.37
C ILE A 233 1.45 14.71 1.69
N ILE A 234 2.13 15.77 2.09
CA ILE A 234 2.11 17.05 1.40
C ILE A 234 3.42 17.12 0.62
N CYS A 235 3.30 17.30 -0.70
CA CYS A 235 4.45 17.70 -1.51
C CYS A 235 4.55 19.22 -1.49
N ARG A 236 5.71 19.75 -1.12
CA ARG A 236 5.98 21.18 -1.32
C ARG A 236 6.05 21.44 -2.82
N ALA A 237 5.21 22.34 -3.29
CA ALA A 237 5.29 22.90 -4.65
C ALA A 237 6.49 23.85 -4.77
#